data_96081b99972c69b1adad7452305620f7
#
_entry.id   96081b99972c69b1adad7452305620f7
#
_cell.length_a   1.000
_cell.length_b   1.000
_cell.length_c   1.000
_cell.angle_alpha   90.00
_cell.angle_beta   90.00
_cell.angle_gamma   90.00
#
_symmetry.space_group_name_H-M   'P 1'
#
loop_
_entity.id
_entity.type
_entity.pdbx_description
1 polymer ?
#
loop_
_entity_poly.entity_id
_entity_poly.type
_entity_poly.pdbx_seq_one_letter_code
_entity_poly.pdbx_strand_id
1 'polypeptide(L)'
;MRSILSTLAFAVITLTACAQSTPSTEYSIKGTCPEGVSKVYVMDVNGSRPAPIDSATVKDGKFALKGNAEKDALLGLTITKQDYCAFINDGTPLVADLAKKLLTGSEQNTKLNAYDREIDAISNEAQALYAQFTKAQQSGMSEAELQKLADELGPKLNDISERASLRCLEIIKENKDNLIPVAFVGNVMYYVE
;
A
#
# COMPACT_ATOMS: atom_id res chain seq x y z
N MET A 1 46.71 -37.79 -52.15
CA MET A 1 46.42 -37.30 -50.77
C MET A 1 45.29 -36.31 -50.84
N ARG A 2 44.10 -36.71 -50.43
CA ARG A 2 42.86 -35.88 -50.46
C ARG A 2 42.65 -35.30 -49.06
N SER A 3 42.72 -33.98 -48.97
CA SER A 3 42.44 -33.23 -47.76
C SER A 3 40.93 -33.01 -47.67
N ILE A 4 40.31 -33.48 -46.57
CA ILE A 4 38.90 -33.29 -46.24
C ILE A 4 38.84 -32.10 -45.28
N LEU A 5 38.37 -30.93 -45.76
CA LEU A 5 38.02 -29.81 -44.89
C LEU A 5 36.64 -30.10 -44.27
N SER A 6 36.59 -30.35 -42.99
CA SER A 6 35.34 -30.41 -42.22
C SER A 6 34.93 -28.98 -41.82
N THR A 7 33.88 -28.47 -42.45
CA THR A 7 33.25 -27.20 -42.08
C THR A 7 32.29 -27.43 -40.90
N LEU A 8 32.67 -26.99 -39.68
CA LEU A 8 31.77 -26.96 -38.53
C LEU A 8 30.85 -25.76 -38.65
N ALA A 9 29.60 -25.97 -38.95
CA ALA A 9 28.56 -24.96 -38.89
C ALA A 9 28.14 -24.76 -37.42
N PHE A 10 28.50 -23.61 -36.83
CA PHE A 10 28.04 -23.18 -35.52
C PHE A 10 26.63 -22.58 -35.66
N ALA A 11 25.61 -23.30 -35.27
CA ALA A 11 24.24 -22.79 -35.18
C ALA A 11 24.13 -21.91 -33.92
N VAL A 12 24.15 -20.60 -34.12
CA VAL A 12 23.84 -19.62 -33.06
C VAL A 12 22.33 -19.64 -32.84
N ILE A 13 21.86 -20.33 -31.76
CA ILE A 13 20.50 -20.25 -31.31
C ILE A 13 20.36 -18.93 -30.54
N THR A 14 19.83 -17.90 -31.20
CA THR A 14 19.39 -16.67 -30.56
C THR A 14 18.13 -16.96 -29.77
N LEU A 15 18.25 -17.17 -28.44
CA LEU A 15 17.14 -17.12 -27.52
C LEU A 15 16.61 -15.67 -27.50
N THR A 16 15.60 -15.39 -28.28
CA THR A 16 14.77 -14.19 -28.13
C THR A 16 13.97 -14.38 -26.85
N ALA A 17 14.45 -13.84 -25.74
CA ALA A 17 13.64 -13.68 -24.54
C ALA A 17 12.50 -12.73 -24.89
N CYS A 18 11.30 -13.28 -25.15
CA CYS A 18 10.07 -12.50 -25.17
C CYS A 18 9.88 -11.97 -23.75
N ALA A 19 10.32 -10.74 -23.50
CA ALA A 19 9.85 -9.99 -22.35
C ALA A 19 8.34 -9.83 -22.53
N GLN A 20 7.56 -10.63 -21.80
CA GLN A 20 6.12 -10.44 -21.71
C GLN A 20 5.91 -9.08 -21.06
N SER A 21 5.53 -8.08 -21.86
CA SER A 21 5.10 -6.78 -21.33
C SER A 21 3.83 -7.02 -20.51
N THR A 22 3.89 -6.74 -19.22
CA THR A 22 2.72 -6.76 -18.35
C THR A 22 1.66 -5.82 -18.92
N PRO A 23 0.39 -6.24 -19.03
CA PRO A 23 -0.66 -5.39 -19.56
C PRO A 23 -0.72 -4.08 -18.76
N SER A 24 -0.65 -2.95 -19.44
CA SER A 24 -0.80 -1.63 -18.81
C SER A 24 -2.23 -1.14 -18.98
N THR A 25 -2.77 -0.44 -17.97
CA THR A 25 -4.08 0.21 -18.05
C THR A 25 -4.00 1.65 -17.51
N GLU A 26 -4.88 2.51 -18.03
CA GLU A 26 -4.96 3.90 -17.61
C GLU A 26 -5.67 3.99 -16.26
N TYR A 27 -5.13 4.74 -15.30
CA TYR A 27 -5.87 5.22 -14.13
C TYR A 27 -6.30 6.66 -14.31
N SER A 28 -7.45 7.02 -13.75
CA SER A 28 -7.97 8.38 -13.72
C SER A 28 -8.52 8.65 -12.32
N ILE A 29 -7.96 9.65 -11.63
CA ILE A 29 -8.32 9.96 -10.25
C ILE A 29 -8.62 11.45 -10.16
N LYS A 30 -9.80 11.81 -9.60
CA LYS A 30 -10.15 13.18 -9.25
C LYS A 30 -10.42 13.27 -7.76
N GLY A 31 -10.08 14.39 -7.13
CA GLY A 31 -10.36 14.49 -5.70
C GLY A 31 -10.10 15.83 -5.10
N THR A 32 -10.25 15.84 -3.77
CA THR A 32 -10.01 16.98 -2.89
C THR A 32 -8.92 16.66 -1.89
N CYS A 33 -8.20 17.71 -1.46
CA CYS A 33 -7.14 17.65 -0.47
C CYS A 33 -7.43 18.59 0.71
N PRO A 34 -6.80 18.34 1.88
CA PRO A 34 -6.73 19.34 2.94
C PRO A 34 -6.12 20.64 2.46
N GLU A 35 -6.44 21.72 3.17
CA GLU A 35 -5.84 23.05 2.92
C GLU A 35 -4.30 23.00 3.08
N GLY A 36 -3.60 23.76 2.24
CA GLY A 36 -2.12 23.83 2.27
C GLY A 36 -1.41 22.73 1.48
N VAL A 37 -2.11 21.71 0.99
CA VAL A 37 -1.53 20.67 0.14
C VAL A 37 -1.29 21.20 -1.27
N SER A 38 -0.05 21.12 -1.75
CA SER A 38 0.33 21.60 -3.09
C SER A 38 0.45 20.49 -4.13
N LYS A 39 0.67 19.24 -3.70
CA LYS A 39 0.87 18.08 -4.58
C LYS A 39 0.24 16.80 -4.04
N VAL A 40 -0.24 15.97 -4.97
CA VAL A 40 -0.67 14.58 -4.74
C VAL A 40 0.22 13.67 -5.57
N TYR A 41 0.51 12.49 -5.06
CA TYR A 41 1.38 11.49 -5.70
C TYR A 41 0.64 10.17 -5.87
N VAL A 42 0.92 9.47 -6.97
CA VAL A 42 0.66 8.04 -7.11
C VAL A 42 1.97 7.32 -6.83
N MET A 43 1.90 6.32 -5.97
CA MET A 43 3.04 5.52 -5.53
C MET A 43 2.91 4.09 -6.05
N ASP A 44 3.99 3.53 -6.56
CA ASP A 44 4.15 2.08 -6.62
C ASP A 44 4.50 1.57 -5.22
N VAL A 45 3.67 0.69 -4.69
CA VAL A 45 3.81 0.12 -3.34
C VAL A 45 4.22 -1.35 -3.35
N ASN A 46 4.47 -1.94 -4.52
CA ASN A 46 4.78 -3.35 -4.68
C ASN A 46 6.27 -3.69 -4.44
N GLY A 47 7.14 -2.68 -4.46
CA GLY A 47 8.57 -2.85 -4.21
C GLY A 47 8.93 -2.84 -2.71
N SER A 48 10.20 -3.12 -2.40
CA SER A 48 10.74 -3.04 -1.04
C SER A 48 10.67 -1.62 -0.43
N ARG A 49 10.52 -0.61 -1.28
CA ARG A 49 10.30 0.80 -0.89
C ARG A 49 9.27 1.43 -1.82
N PRO A 50 8.20 2.04 -1.28
CA PRO A 50 7.26 2.79 -2.08
C PRO A 50 7.96 3.90 -2.88
N ALA A 51 7.66 4.00 -4.17
CA ALA A 51 8.26 5.00 -5.07
C ALA A 51 7.18 5.80 -5.81
N PRO A 52 7.31 7.13 -5.95
CA PRO A 52 6.37 7.91 -6.72
C PRO A 52 6.53 7.61 -8.21
N ILE A 53 5.42 7.26 -8.87
CA ILE A 53 5.35 7.01 -10.32
C ILE A 53 4.67 8.15 -11.07
N ASP A 54 3.85 8.94 -10.36
CA ASP A 54 3.15 10.10 -10.94
C ASP A 54 2.82 11.15 -9.88
N SER A 55 2.47 12.37 -10.29
CA SER A 55 2.02 13.42 -9.39
C SER A 55 1.17 14.48 -10.10
N ALA A 56 0.25 15.10 -9.35
CA ALA A 56 -0.50 16.27 -9.80
C ALA A 56 -0.37 17.44 -8.83
N THR A 57 -0.41 18.66 -9.39
CA THR A 57 -0.53 19.88 -8.60
C THR A 57 -1.97 20.06 -8.11
N VAL A 58 -2.13 20.45 -6.86
CA VAL A 58 -3.42 20.81 -6.27
C VAL A 58 -3.71 22.28 -6.56
N LYS A 59 -4.93 22.56 -7.04
CA LYS A 59 -5.44 23.92 -7.29
C LYS A 59 -6.78 24.06 -6.57
N ASP A 60 -6.91 25.05 -5.73
CA ASP A 60 -8.14 25.34 -4.96
C ASP A 60 -8.64 24.09 -4.20
N GLY A 61 -7.73 23.36 -3.56
CA GLY A 61 -8.02 22.14 -2.82
C GLY A 61 -8.43 20.94 -3.69
N LYS A 62 -8.30 21.01 -5.03
CA LYS A 62 -8.68 19.96 -5.97
C LYS A 62 -7.51 19.50 -6.81
N PHE A 63 -7.56 18.22 -7.24
CA PHE A 63 -6.59 17.64 -8.16
C PHE A 63 -7.24 16.70 -9.17
N ALA A 64 -6.52 16.46 -10.27
CA ALA A 64 -6.82 15.40 -11.23
C ALA A 64 -5.51 14.76 -11.67
N LEU A 65 -5.47 13.43 -11.64
CA LEU A 65 -4.39 12.57 -12.09
C LEU A 65 -4.89 11.68 -13.21
N LYS A 66 -4.05 11.46 -14.22
CA LYS A 66 -4.32 10.55 -15.32
C LYS A 66 -3.00 10.01 -15.82
N GLY A 67 -2.82 8.72 -15.72
CA GLY A 67 -1.56 8.05 -16.10
C GLY A 67 -1.78 6.59 -16.43
N ASN A 68 -0.69 5.88 -16.68
CA ASN A 68 -0.71 4.46 -16.97
C ASN A 68 0.17 3.71 -15.98
N ALA A 69 -0.31 2.56 -15.53
CA ALA A 69 0.45 1.61 -14.72
C ALA A 69 0.07 0.19 -15.12
N GLU A 70 0.75 -0.80 -14.56
CA GLU A 70 0.38 -2.20 -14.72
C GLU A 70 -1.08 -2.40 -14.34
N LYS A 71 -1.80 -3.17 -15.17
CA LYS A 71 -3.18 -3.53 -14.90
C LYS A 71 -3.23 -4.40 -13.64
N ASP A 72 -4.23 -4.14 -12.81
CA ASP A 72 -4.46 -4.86 -11.56
C ASP A 72 -3.34 -4.68 -10.49
N ALA A 73 -2.38 -3.77 -10.73
CA ALA A 73 -1.38 -3.42 -9.72
C ALA A 73 -2.01 -2.72 -8.51
N LEU A 74 -1.49 -3.03 -7.31
CA LEU A 74 -1.78 -2.27 -6.11
C LEU A 74 -0.93 -0.99 -6.13
N LEU A 75 -1.59 0.15 -6.04
CA LEU A 75 -0.96 1.47 -6.02
C LEU A 75 -1.42 2.26 -4.79
N GLY A 76 -0.68 3.32 -4.45
CA GLY A 76 -1.01 4.22 -3.35
C GLY A 76 -1.26 5.65 -3.81
N LEU A 77 -2.33 6.29 -3.34
CA LEU A 77 -2.59 7.71 -3.52
C LEU A 77 -2.27 8.46 -2.23
N THR A 78 -1.40 9.49 -2.28
CA THR A 78 -0.90 10.16 -1.07
C THR A 78 -0.55 11.62 -1.27
N ILE A 79 -0.52 12.36 -0.15
CA ILE A 79 -0.02 13.74 -0.05
C ILE A 79 1.33 13.82 0.67
N THR A 80 1.73 12.78 1.42
CA THR A 80 2.93 12.78 2.29
C THR A 80 4.04 11.86 1.82
N LYS A 81 3.78 10.95 0.87
CA LYS A 81 4.64 9.83 0.44
C LYS A 81 4.89 8.75 1.51
N GLN A 82 4.30 8.85 2.67
CA GLN A 82 4.46 7.90 3.79
C GLN A 82 3.18 7.17 4.14
N ASP A 83 2.04 7.86 4.06
CA ASP A 83 0.71 7.36 4.36
C ASP A 83 -0.14 7.51 3.10
N TYR A 84 -0.72 6.43 2.61
CA TYR A 84 -1.42 6.40 1.32
C TYR A 84 -2.77 5.68 1.42
N CYS A 85 -3.71 6.10 0.58
CA CYS A 85 -4.91 5.33 0.28
C CYS A 85 -4.59 4.31 -0.81
N ALA A 86 -4.65 3.03 -0.51
CA ALA A 86 -4.41 1.97 -1.47
C ALA A 86 -5.53 1.90 -2.52
N PHE A 87 -5.16 1.60 -3.76
CA PHE A 87 -6.12 1.27 -4.82
C PHE A 87 -5.56 0.26 -5.80
N ILE A 88 -6.44 -0.50 -6.44
CA ILE A 88 -6.12 -1.45 -7.50
C ILE A 88 -6.39 -0.78 -8.84
N ASN A 89 -5.40 -0.79 -9.74
CA ASN A 89 -5.50 -0.20 -11.08
C ASN A 89 -6.34 -1.06 -12.02
N ASP A 90 -7.65 -1.10 -11.81
CA ASP A 90 -8.61 -1.84 -12.63
C ASP A 90 -9.14 -1.05 -13.85
N GLY A 91 -8.62 0.16 -14.08
CA GLY A 91 -9.04 1.05 -15.17
C GLY A 91 -10.30 1.85 -14.87
N THR A 92 -10.95 1.64 -13.74
CA THR A 92 -12.15 2.41 -13.36
C THR A 92 -11.76 3.80 -12.82
N PRO A 93 -12.45 4.88 -13.25
CA PRO A 93 -12.22 6.21 -12.69
C PRO A 93 -12.47 6.25 -11.18
N LEU A 94 -11.56 6.88 -10.44
CA LEU A 94 -11.60 7.01 -8.98
C LEU A 94 -11.95 8.43 -8.55
N VAL A 95 -12.63 8.53 -7.41
CA VAL A 95 -12.92 9.79 -6.71
C VAL A 95 -12.33 9.72 -5.31
N ALA A 96 -11.55 10.73 -4.90
CA ALA A 96 -10.88 10.77 -3.62
C ALA A 96 -11.22 12.02 -2.80
N ASP A 97 -11.38 11.83 -1.49
CA ASP A 97 -11.34 12.88 -0.47
C ASP A 97 -10.18 12.56 0.48
N LEU A 98 -9.02 13.17 0.25
CA LEU A 98 -7.79 12.85 0.99
C LEU A 98 -7.78 13.41 2.41
N ALA A 99 -8.67 14.36 2.73
CA ALA A 99 -8.87 14.79 4.12
C ALA A 99 -9.52 13.70 4.96
N LYS A 100 -10.35 12.86 4.35
CA LYS A 100 -11.07 11.76 5.01
C LYS A 100 -10.47 10.39 4.73
N LYS A 101 -9.36 10.33 3.98
CA LYS A 101 -8.81 9.07 3.45
C LYS A 101 -9.88 8.23 2.74
N LEU A 102 -10.76 8.87 1.99
CA LEU A 102 -11.84 8.22 1.27
C LEU A 102 -11.47 8.12 -0.22
N LEU A 103 -11.53 6.91 -0.76
CA LEU A 103 -11.34 6.62 -2.17
C LEU A 103 -12.45 5.67 -2.63
N THR A 104 -13.13 6.04 -3.71
CA THR A 104 -14.24 5.28 -4.29
C THR A 104 -14.10 5.19 -5.81
N GLY A 105 -14.72 4.20 -6.42
CA GLY A 105 -14.67 3.94 -7.85
C GLY A 105 -15.35 2.63 -8.19
N SER A 106 -14.58 1.62 -8.58
CA SER A 106 -15.12 0.27 -8.73
C SER A 106 -15.61 -0.29 -7.38
N GLU A 107 -16.41 -1.34 -7.44
CA GLU A 107 -16.85 -2.05 -6.23
C GLU A 107 -15.64 -2.56 -5.43
N GLN A 108 -14.62 -3.10 -6.13
CA GLN A 108 -13.39 -3.59 -5.52
C GLN A 108 -12.62 -2.48 -4.78
N ASN A 109 -12.41 -1.32 -5.42
CA ASN A 109 -11.70 -0.20 -4.80
C ASN A 109 -12.49 0.43 -3.66
N THR A 110 -13.82 0.49 -3.76
CA THR A 110 -14.68 0.97 -2.68
C THR A 110 -14.61 0.06 -1.46
N LYS A 111 -14.64 -1.26 -1.65
CA LYS A 111 -14.45 -2.25 -0.58
C LYS A 111 -13.05 -2.20 0.02
N LEU A 112 -12.01 -2.15 -0.82
CA LEU A 112 -10.62 -2.03 -0.36
C LEU A 112 -10.45 -0.85 0.58
N ASN A 113 -10.95 0.33 0.18
CA ASN A 113 -10.85 1.54 1.01
C ASN A 113 -11.68 1.44 2.31
N ALA A 114 -12.82 0.75 2.29
CA ALA A 114 -13.60 0.50 3.51
C ALA A 114 -12.82 -0.37 4.51
N TYR A 115 -12.19 -1.44 4.06
CA TYR A 115 -11.35 -2.31 4.88
C TYR A 115 -10.09 -1.60 5.40
N ASP A 116 -9.42 -0.82 4.56
CA ASP A 116 -8.25 -0.02 4.94
C ASP A 116 -8.58 0.91 6.10
N ARG A 117 -9.71 1.61 6.03
CA ARG A 117 -10.19 2.48 7.12
C ARG A 117 -10.60 1.72 8.39
N GLU A 118 -11.09 0.49 8.25
CA GLU A 118 -11.39 -0.39 9.38
C GLU A 118 -10.10 -0.79 10.13
N ILE A 119 -9.06 -1.18 9.39
CA ILE A 119 -7.75 -1.50 9.98
C ILE A 119 -7.08 -0.25 10.56
N ASP A 120 -7.17 0.90 9.88
CA ASP A 120 -6.70 2.19 10.40
C ASP A 120 -7.38 2.54 11.74
N ALA A 121 -8.69 2.29 11.88
CA ALA A 121 -9.41 2.56 13.12
C ALA A 121 -8.86 1.71 14.28
N ILE A 122 -8.59 0.42 14.06
CA ILE A 122 -7.97 -0.45 15.05
C ILE A 122 -6.55 0.04 15.39
N SER A 123 -5.75 0.38 14.37
CA SER A 123 -4.37 0.85 14.53
C SER A 123 -4.27 2.18 15.27
N ASN A 124 -5.28 3.06 15.14
CA ASN A 124 -5.33 4.34 15.85
C ASN A 124 -5.46 4.17 17.37
N GLU A 125 -6.01 3.05 17.85
CA GLU A 125 -6.01 2.73 19.29
C GLU A 125 -4.58 2.59 19.83
N ALA A 126 -3.67 1.95 19.05
CA ALA A 126 -2.26 1.82 19.42
C ALA A 126 -1.55 3.19 19.43
N GLN A 127 -1.86 4.07 18.50
CA GLN A 127 -1.29 5.43 18.46
C GLN A 127 -1.62 6.22 19.72
N ALA A 128 -2.83 6.07 20.28
CA ALA A 128 -3.21 6.71 21.53
C ALA A 128 -2.37 6.20 22.71
N LEU A 129 -2.05 4.90 22.75
CA LEU A 129 -1.20 4.30 23.79
C LEU A 129 0.27 4.77 23.64
N TYR A 130 0.80 4.83 22.43
CA TYR A 130 2.13 5.40 22.16
C TYR A 130 2.22 6.87 22.54
N ALA A 131 1.18 7.67 22.26
CA ALA A 131 1.12 9.07 22.67
C ALA A 131 1.11 9.21 24.20
N GLN A 132 0.41 8.33 24.92
CA GLN A 132 0.41 8.28 26.38
C GLN A 132 1.83 8.02 26.91
N PHE A 133 2.54 7.03 26.36
CA PHE A 133 3.91 6.71 26.75
C PHE A 133 4.88 7.86 26.47
N THR A 134 4.79 8.45 25.27
CA THR A 134 5.62 9.59 24.88
C THR A 134 5.41 10.78 25.82
N LYS A 135 4.15 11.07 26.18
CA LYS A 135 3.82 12.14 27.15
C LYS A 135 4.42 11.87 28.54
N ALA A 136 4.38 10.62 29.00
CA ALA A 136 4.99 10.22 30.27
C ALA A 136 6.51 10.45 30.26
N GLN A 137 7.21 10.06 29.18
CA GLN A 137 8.64 10.34 29.00
C GLN A 137 8.95 11.85 29.07
N GLN A 138 8.15 12.66 28.38
CA GLN A 138 8.34 14.12 28.33
C GLN A 138 8.04 14.80 29.66
N SER A 139 7.22 14.21 30.53
CA SER A 139 6.87 14.74 31.85
C SER A 139 7.93 14.51 32.91
N GLY A 140 9.05 13.82 32.59
CA GLY A 140 10.14 13.56 33.49
C GLY A 140 9.90 12.45 34.50
N MET A 141 8.99 11.49 34.17
CA MET A 141 8.82 10.26 34.96
C MET A 141 10.15 9.53 35.12
N SER A 142 10.35 8.90 36.27
CA SER A 142 11.51 8.05 36.53
C SER A 142 11.50 6.80 35.65
N GLU A 143 12.66 6.18 35.43
CA GLU A 143 12.80 4.97 34.64
C GLU A 143 11.91 3.82 35.16
N ALA A 144 11.82 3.70 36.51
CA ALA A 144 10.97 2.69 37.14
C ALA A 144 9.45 2.91 36.89
N GLU A 145 9.02 4.16 36.84
CA GLU A 145 7.62 4.51 36.53
C GLU A 145 7.33 4.29 35.02
N LEU A 146 8.28 4.61 34.14
CA LEU A 146 8.16 4.35 32.70
C LEU A 146 8.12 2.85 32.42
N GLN A 147 8.94 2.04 33.13
CA GLN A 147 8.90 0.58 32.98
C GLN A 147 7.53 0.02 33.41
N LYS A 148 6.99 0.48 34.55
CA LYS A 148 5.66 0.07 34.99
C LYS A 148 4.58 0.44 33.98
N LEU A 149 4.65 1.62 33.38
CA LEU A 149 3.73 2.04 32.33
C LEU A 149 3.88 1.16 31.07
N ALA A 150 5.12 0.82 30.65
CA ALA A 150 5.36 -0.07 29.55
C ALA A 150 4.77 -1.48 29.78
N ASP A 151 4.92 -2.01 30.99
CA ASP A 151 4.36 -3.29 31.41
C ASP A 151 2.83 -3.29 31.38
N GLU A 152 2.20 -2.15 31.66
CA GLU A 152 0.74 -1.97 31.58
C GLU A 152 0.25 -1.83 30.13
N LEU A 153 0.98 -1.09 29.28
CA LEU A 153 0.58 -0.81 27.90
C LEU A 153 0.87 -1.98 26.95
N GLY A 154 1.93 -2.76 27.22
CA GLY A 154 2.37 -3.87 26.37
C GLY A 154 1.27 -4.89 26.02
N PRO A 155 0.55 -5.44 27.00
CA PRO A 155 -0.58 -6.35 26.73
C PRO A 155 -1.68 -5.72 25.87
N LYS A 156 -1.98 -4.42 26.06
CA LYS A 156 -2.98 -3.69 25.28
C LYS A 156 -2.55 -3.52 23.82
N LEU A 157 -1.27 -3.21 23.61
CA LEU A 157 -0.69 -3.10 22.25
C LEU A 157 -0.70 -4.46 21.54
N ASN A 158 -0.40 -5.54 22.24
CA ASN A 158 -0.47 -6.89 21.69
C ASN A 158 -1.90 -7.27 21.29
N ASP A 159 -2.90 -6.99 22.15
CA ASP A 159 -4.32 -7.22 21.83
C ASP A 159 -4.76 -6.45 20.57
N ILE A 160 -4.38 -5.18 20.45
CA ILE A 160 -4.68 -4.37 19.26
C ILE A 160 -4.04 -4.99 18.01
N SER A 161 -2.76 -5.39 18.08
CA SER A 161 -2.05 -6.03 16.98
C SER A 161 -2.70 -7.34 16.55
N GLU A 162 -3.09 -8.18 17.50
CA GLU A 162 -3.78 -9.44 17.26
C GLU A 162 -5.14 -9.19 16.58
N ARG A 163 -5.97 -8.28 17.10
CA ARG A 163 -7.26 -7.91 16.49
C ARG A 163 -7.11 -7.42 15.06
N ALA A 164 -6.11 -6.56 14.79
CA ALA A 164 -5.83 -6.07 13.44
C ALA A 164 -5.44 -7.23 12.51
N SER A 165 -4.57 -8.13 12.96
CA SER A 165 -4.12 -9.28 12.16
C SER A 165 -5.24 -10.29 11.90
N LEU A 166 -6.06 -10.59 12.91
CA LEU A 166 -7.23 -11.46 12.74
C LEU A 166 -8.22 -10.84 11.74
N ARG A 167 -8.47 -9.53 11.83
CA ARG A 167 -9.35 -8.86 10.87
C ARG A 167 -8.78 -8.89 9.45
N CYS A 168 -7.49 -8.70 9.27
CA CYS A 168 -6.84 -8.87 7.95
C CYS A 168 -7.02 -10.29 7.41
N LEU A 169 -6.90 -11.33 8.25
CA LEU A 169 -7.15 -12.73 7.85
C LEU A 169 -8.62 -12.95 7.40
N GLU A 170 -9.57 -12.35 8.09
CA GLU A 170 -10.98 -12.40 7.69
C GLU A 170 -11.20 -11.72 6.34
N ILE A 171 -10.66 -10.51 6.14
CA ILE A 171 -10.74 -9.77 4.88
C ILE A 171 -10.16 -10.60 3.73
N ILE A 172 -9.02 -11.26 3.92
CA ILE A 172 -8.42 -12.15 2.94
C ILE A 172 -9.36 -13.31 2.60
N LYS A 173 -9.97 -13.95 3.59
CA LYS A 173 -10.91 -15.06 3.39
C LYS A 173 -12.21 -14.63 2.69
N GLU A 174 -12.74 -13.46 3.03
CA GLU A 174 -13.94 -12.89 2.44
C GLU A 174 -13.75 -12.51 0.97
N ASN A 175 -12.50 -12.25 0.54
CA ASN A 175 -12.16 -11.69 -0.76
C ASN A 175 -11.24 -12.59 -1.61
N LYS A 176 -11.20 -13.90 -1.36
CA LYS A 176 -10.32 -14.86 -2.04
C LYS A 176 -10.43 -14.87 -3.58
N ASP A 177 -11.55 -14.40 -4.13
CA ASP A 177 -11.87 -14.42 -5.56
C ASP A 177 -11.59 -13.06 -6.26
N ASN A 178 -10.90 -12.13 -5.58
CA ASN A 178 -10.53 -10.81 -6.11
C ASN A 178 -9.13 -10.38 -5.62
N LEU A 179 -8.70 -9.14 -5.93
CA LEU A 179 -7.35 -8.66 -5.64
C LEU A 179 -7.20 -7.93 -4.29
N ILE A 180 -8.28 -7.75 -3.54
CA ILE A 180 -8.24 -7.08 -2.23
C ILE A 180 -7.20 -7.72 -1.27
N PRO A 181 -7.06 -9.07 -1.20
CA PRO A 181 -6.07 -9.70 -0.34
C PRO A 181 -4.64 -9.21 -0.50
N VAL A 182 -4.26 -8.75 -1.69
CA VAL A 182 -2.88 -8.27 -1.96
C VAL A 182 -2.49 -7.11 -1.04
N ALA A 183 -3.45 -6.25 -0.67
CA ALA A 183 -3.21 -5.13 0.24
C ALA A 183 -3.00 -5.55 1.70
N PHE A 184 -3.48 -6.73 2.11
CA PHE A 184 -3.52 -7.14 3.52
C PHE A 184 -2.58 -8.30 3.85
N VAL A 185 -2.08 -9.05 2.85
CA VAL A 185 -1.24 -10.24 3.07
C VAL A 185 0.02 -9.91 3.88
N GLY A 186 0.63 -8.75 3.68
CA GLY A 186 1.81 -8.32 4.42
C GLY A 186 1.58 -8.17 5.92
N ASN A 187 0.36 -7.88 6.34
CA ASN A 187 -0.02 -7.68 7.74
C ASN A 187 -0.22 -8.99 8.51
N VAL A 188 -0.26 -10.13 7.82
CA VAL A 188 -0.54 -11.45 8.41
C VAL A 188 0.60 -12.45 8.20
N MET A 189 1.66 -12.12 7.49
CA MET A 189 2.77 -13.05 7.17
C MET A 189 3.42 -13.69 8.40
N TYR A 190 3.33 -13.08 9.58
CA TYR A 190 3.88 -13.60 10.82
C TYR A 190 2.90 -14.50 11.61
N TYR A 191 1.67 -14.65 11.15
CA TYR A 191 0.59 -15.40 11.82
C TYR A 191 0.09 -16.60 11.00
N VAL A 192 0.72 -16.87 9.85
CA VAL A 192 0.39 -18.03 9.01
C VAL A 192 1.51 -19.04 9.18
N GLU A 193 1.23 -20.11 9.95
CA GLU A 193 2.05 -21.32 9.98
C GLU A 193 1.69 -22.24 8.80
#